data_d3861468893bd375b81921453d924c92
#
_entry.id   d3861468893bd375b81921453d924c92
#
_cell.length_a   1.000
_cell.length_b   1.000
_cell.length_c   1.000
_cell.angle_alpha   90.00
_cell.angle_beta   90.00
_cell.angle_gamma   90.00
#
_symmetry.space_group_name_H-M   'P 1'
#
loop_
_entity.id
_entity.type
_entity.pdbx_description
1 polymer ?
#
loop_
_entity_poly.entity_id
_entity_poly.type
_entity_poly.pdbx_seq_one_letter_code
_entity_poly.pdbx_strand_id
1 'polypeptide(L)'
;MTEVRVRYAETDQMGVVYHANYLAWCDIGRTDLIRALGGMTYAELEREGTALAVVEAHLRYVKPARYDDLIRVTTRVTEIRSRVVRFDYDINIADGGLIATGYTTLVAMTREGRGSCIPDYLRQQLERVRVDR
;
A
#
# COMPACT_ATOMS: atom_id res chain seq x y z
N MET A 1 -6.03 9.11 1.16
CA MET A 1 -5.20 9.54 0.02
C MET A 1 -3.88 10.07 0.55
N THR A 2 -2.78 9.65 -0.05
CA THR A 2 -1.43 10.02 0.37
C THR A 2 -0.72 10.74 -0.76
N GLU A 3 0.01 11.80 -0.45
CA GLU A 3 0.79 12.54 -1.45
C GLU A 3 2.28 12.25 -1.28
N VAL A 4 2.97 12.07 -2.41
CA VAL A 4 4.41 11.83 -2.46
C VAL A 4 5.00 12.70 -3.57
N ARG A 5 6.08 13.43 -3.24
CA ARG A 5 6.83 14.18 -4.26
C ARG A 5 7.91 13.27 -4.82
N VAL A 6 7.98 13.14 -6.15
CA VAL A 6 9.02 12.32 -6.79
C VAL A 6 10.38 12.95 -6.54
N ARG A 7 11.29 12.15 -5.97
CA ARG A 7 12.68 12.55 -5.72
C ARG A 7 13.56 12.21 -6.93
N TYR A 8 14.64 12.94 -7.09
CA TYR A 8 15.60 12.68 -8.16
C TYR A 8 16.15 11.24 -8.08
N ALA A 9 16.40 10.74 -6.87
CA ALA A 9 16.89 9.38 -6.65
C ALA A 9 15.93 8.29 -7.12
N GLU A 10 14.66 8.62 -7.36
CA GLU A 10 13.66 7.66 -7.82
C GLU A 10 13.59 7.53 -9.33
N THR A 11 14.32 8.37 -10.06
CA THR A 11 14.32 8.35 -11.53
C THR A 11 15.44 7.46 -12.07
N ASP A 12 15.27 7.03 -13.30
CA ASP A 12 16.25 6.22 -14.02
C ASP A 12 16.88 7.00 -15.19
N GLN A 13 17.73 6.35 -15.98
CA GLN A 13 18.42 6.99 -17.10
C GLN A 13 17.47 7.46 -18.20
N MET A 14 16.25 6.93 -18.25
CA MET A 14 15.24 7.39 -19.21
C MET A 14 14.56 8.69 -18.76
N GLY A 15 14.87 9.20 -17.59
CA GLY A 15 14.28 10.41 -17.04
C GLY A 15 12.89 10.22 -16.47
N VAL A 16 12.47 8.98 -16.22
CA VAL A 16 11.19 8.66 -15.62
C VAL A 16 11.41 7.91 -14.31
N VAL A 17 10.40 7.86 -13.49
CA VAL A 17 10.48 7.11 -12.23
C VAL A 17 10.72 5.62 -12.54
N TYR A 18 11.72 5.05 -11.87
CA TYR A 18 12.01 3.64 -11.98
C TYR A 18 10.81 2.83 -11.50
N HIS A 19 10.39 1.84 -12.29
CA HIS A 19 9.11 1.15 -12.07
C HIS A 19 8.95 0.53 -10.68
N ALA A 20 10.03 0.08 -10.06
CA ALA A 20 9.96 -0.53 -8.73
C ALA A 20 9.56 0.46 -7.63
N ASN A 21 9.78 1.75 -7.84
CA ASN A 21 9.44 2.77 -6.84
C ASN A 21 7.93 2.91 -6.62
N TYR A 22 7.12 2.51 -7.58
CA TYR A 22 5.66 2.51 -7.43
C TYR A 22 5.20 1.58 -6.31
N LEU A 23 5.90 0.47 -6.08
CA LEU A 23 5.62 -0.42 -4.96
C LEU A 23 5.90 0.26 -3.62
N ALA A 24 6.96 1.05 -3.54
CA ALA A 24 7.26 1.83 -2.34
C ALA A 24 6.14 2.84 -2.05
N TRP A 25 5.59 3.47 -3.08
CA TRP A 25 4.46 4.38 -2.92
C TRP A 25 3.20 3.67 -2.43
N CYS A 26 2.97 2.45 -2.92
CA CYS A 26 1.88 1.61 -2.42
C CYS A 26 2.06 1.30 -0.93
N ASP A 27 3.29 1.00 -0.50
CA ASP A 27 3.59 0.79 0.92
C ASP A 27 3.27 2.01 1.76
N ILE A 28 3.65 3.19 1.28
CA ILE A 28 3.37 4.45 1.97
C ILE A 28 1.85 4.65 2.10
N GLY A 29 1.12 4.46 1.00
CA GLY A 29 -0.33 4.62 0.99
C GLY A 29 -1.04 3.65 1.94
N ARG A 30 -0.61 2.41 1.95
CA ARG A 30 -1.16 1.38 2.83
C ARG A 30 -0.86 1.68 4.29
N THR A 31 0.37 2.08 4.58
CA THR A 31 0.78 2.44 5.95
C THR A 31 -0.01 3.63 6.47
N ASP A 32 -0.21 4.63 5.64
CA ASP A 32 -1.01 5.81 6.01
C ASP A 32 -2.47 5.44 6.25
N LEU A 33 -3.04 4.57 5.44
CA LEU A 33 -4.41 4.11 5.64
C LEU A 33 -4.55 3.43 7.00
N ILE A 34 -3.66 2.52 7.34
CA ILE A 34 -3.71 1.80 8.61
C ILE A 34 -3.53 2.77 9.78
N ARG A 35 -2.61 3.72 9.66
CA ARG A 35 -2.42 4.73 10.70
C ARG A 35 -3.67 5.60 10.89
N ALA A 36 -4.34 5.93 9.80
CA ALA A 36 -5.56 6.76 9.84
C ALA A 36 -6.76 6.05 10.45
N LEU A 37 -6.74 4.73 10.56
CA LEU A 37 -7.80 3.98 11.23
C LEU A 37 -7.83 4.22 12.74
N GLY A 38 -6.79 4.86 13.30
CA GLY A 38 -6.76 5.24 14.70
C GLY A 38 -6.49 4.11 15.68
N GLY A 39 -6.13 2.95 15.17
CA GLY A 39 -5.77 1.80 15.97
C GLY A 39 -4.26 1.69 16.11
N MET A 40 -3.75 0.52 15.80
CA MET A 40 -2.33 0.20 15.94
C MET A 40 -1.60 0.45 14.62
N THR A 41 -0.40 1.02 14.70
CA THR A 41 0.48 1.18 13.54
C THR A 41 1.15 -0.16 13.20
N TYR A 42 1.78 -0.25 12.02
CA TYR A 42 2.58 -1.42 11.66
C TYR A 42 3.65 -1.72 12.69
N ALA A 43 4.35 -0.67 13.17
CA ALA A 43 5.41 -0.84 14.15
C ALA A 43 4.88 -1.45 15.46
N GLU A 44 3.71 -0.97 15.91
CA GLU A 44 3.09 -1.51 17.11
C GLU A 44 2.62 -2.95 16.92
N LEU A 45 2.03 -3.25 15.76
CA LEU A 45 1.58 -4.59 15.41
C LEU A 45 2.77 -5.57 15.43
N GLU A 46 3.90 -5.17 14.85
CA GLU A 46 5.11 -5.99 14.83
C GLU A 46 5.68 -6.20 16.24
N ARG A 47 5.63 -5.18 17.08
CA ARG A 47 6.07 -5.31 18.48
C ARG A 47 5.22 -6.32 19.25
N GLU A 48 3.95 -6.45 18.89
CA GLU A 48 3.06 -7.43 19.51
C GLU A 48 3.17 -8.83 18.89
N GLY A 49 4.01 -9.00 17.89
CA GLY A 49 4.32 -10.31 17.34
C GLY A 49 3.61 -10.69 16.06
N THR A 50 2.89 -9.76 15.43
CA THR A 50 2.23 -10.00 14.14
C THR A 50 2.79 -9.06 13.09
N ALA A 51 3.17 -9.61 11.93
CA ALA A 51 3.58 -8.83 10.78
C ALA A 51 2.62 -9.10 9.63
N LEU A 52 2.44 -8.12 8.75
CA LEU A 52 1.72 -8.30 7.50
C LEU A 52 2.74 -8.36 6.37
N ALA A 53 2.86 -9.53 5.75
CA ALA A 53 3.83 -9.78 4.70
C ALA A 53 3.17 -9.73 3.33
N VAL A 54 3.78 -9.02 2.39
CA VAL A 54 3.30 -8.99 1.00
C VAL A 54 3.62 -10.33 0.36
N VAL A 55 2.60 -11.00 -0.12
CA VAL A 55 2.74 -12.29 -0.82
C VAL A 55 2.40 -12.18 -2.30
N GLU A 56 1.75 -11.10 -2.71
CA GLU A 56 1.43 -10.86 -4.09
C GLU A 56 1.38 -9.36 -4.35
N ALA A 57 1.96 -8.93 -5.47
CA ALA A 57 1.90 -7.54 -5.90
C ALA A 57 1.66 -7.50 -7.41
N HIS A 58 0.76 -6.64 -7.84
CA HIS A 58 0.47 -6.42 -9.25
C HIS A 58 0.41 -4.92 -9.50
N LEU A 59 1.11 -4.47 -10.53
CA LEU A 59 1.08 -3.08 -10.98
C LEU A 59 0.88 -3.02 -12.47
N ARG A 60 0.06 -2.09 -12.90
CA ARG A 60 -0.13 -1.76 -14.31
C ARG A 60 0.24 -0.30 -14.51
N TYR A 61 1.20 -0.05 -15.37
CA TYR A 61 1.71 1.30 -15.65
C TYR A 61 0.97 1.88 -16.85
N VAL A 62 0.43 3.07 -16.68
CA VAL A 62 -0.36 3.75 -17.71
C VAL A 62 0.42 4.90 -18.33
N LYS A 63 1.08 5.70 -17.50
CA LYS A 63 1.90 6.85 -17.93
C LYS A 63 3.12 6.97 -17.01
N PRO A 64 4.24 7.50 -17.50
CA PRO A 64 5.40 7.71 -16.66
C PRO A 64 5.21 8.90 -15.72
N ALA A 65 5.82 8.82 -14.55
CA ALA A 65 6.03 9.95 -13.66
C ALA A 65 7.46 10.42 -13.78
N ARG A 66 7.71 11.69 -13.49
CA ARG A 66 9.02 12.32 -13.64
C ARG A 66 9.43 13.03 -12.36
N TYR A 67 10.69 13.43 -12.30
CA TYR A 67 11.21 14.15 -11.15
C TYR A 67 10.32 15.35 -10.80
N ASP A 68 10.10 15.51 -9.52
CA ASP A 68 9.35 16.61 -8.90
C ASP A 68 7.83 16.57 -9.14
N ASP A 69 7.30 15.58 -9.82
CA ASP A 69 5.86 15.40 -9.91
C ASP A 69 5.27 15.14 -8.51
N LEU A 70 4.08 15.69 -8.26
CA LEU A 70 3.33 15.37 -7.05
C LEU A 70 2.40 14.19 -7.34
N ILE A 71 2.62 13.11 -6.64
CA ILE A 71 1.91 11.85 -6.82
C ILE A 71 0.86 11.70 -5.72
N ARG A 72 -0.33 11.25 -6.10
CA ARG A 72 -1.40 10.91 -5.14
C ARG A 72 -1.68 9.42 -5.22
N VAL A 73 -1.58 8.77 -4.06
CA VAL A 73 -1.88 7.35 -3.92
C VAL A 73 -3.20 7.21 -3.18
N THR A 74 -4.18 6.64 -3.83
CA THR A 74 -5.45 6.30 -3.20
C THR A 74 -5.45 4.81 -2.91
N THR A 75 -5.58 4.45 -1.64
CA THR A 75 -5.53 3.07 -1.17
C THR A 75 -6.92 2.65 -0.70
N ARG A 76 -7.36 1.48 -1.14
CA ARG A 76 -8.64 0.90 -0.74
C ARG A 76 -8.42 -0.50 -0.19
N VAL A 77 -9.15 -0.86 0.85
CA VAL A 77 -9.24 -2.23 1.33
C VAL A 77 -10.36 -2.90 0.54
N THR A 78 -10.06 -3.96 -0.19
CA THR A 78 -11.03 -4.59 -1.09
C THR A 78 -11.36 -6.03 -0.74
N GLU A 79 -10.51 -6.69 0.05
CA GLU A 79 -10.77 -8.06 0.48
C GLU A 79 -10.15 -8.28 1.86
N ILE A 80 -10.90 -8.91 2.76
CA ILE A 80 -10.44 -9.27 4.09
C ILE A 80 -10.90 -10.68 4.39
N ARG A 81 -9.94 -11.52 4.83
CA ARG A 81 -10.20 -12.87 5.33
C ARG A 81 -9.53 -12.99 6.69
N SER A 82 -9.62 -14.17 7.31
CA SER A 82 -9.04 -14.36 8.65
C SER A 82 -7.53 -14.09 8.70
N ARG A 83 -6.81 -14.38 7.61
CA ARG A 83 -5.35 -14.26 7.55
C ARG A 83 -4.86 -13.36 6.42
N VAL A 84 -5.74 -12.87 5.58
CA VAL A 84 -5.38 -12.21 4.32
C VAL A 84 -6.10 -10.88 4.22
N VAL A 85 -5.39 -9.86 3.73
CA VAL A 85 -5.99 -8.58 3.37
C VAL A 85 -5.46 -8.16 2.01
N ARG A 86 -6.34 -7.63 1.16
CA ARG A 86 -5.97 -7.07 -0.13
C ARG A 86 -6.24 -5.58 -0.16
N PHE A 87 -5.25 -4.85 -0.66
CA PHE A 87 -5.34 -3.41 -0.89
C PHE A 87 -5.24 -3.15 -2.38
N ASP A 88 -6.12 -2.30 -2.88
CA ASP A 88 -6.05 -1.82 -4.26
C ASP A 88 -5.64 -0.36 -4.26
N TYR A 89 -4.89 0.04 -5.30
CA TYR A 89 -4.30 1.38 -5.38
C TYR A 89 -4.59 2.02 -6.72
N ASP A 90 -4.91 3.32 -6.68
CA ASP A 90 -4.84 4.18 -7.84
C ASP A 90 -3.75 5.20 -7.60
N ILE A 91 -2.85 5.36 -8.56
CA ILE A 91 -1.73 6.30 -8.46
C ILE A 91 -1.91 7.34 -9.56
N ASN A 92 -2.04 8.60 -9.15
CA ASN A 92 -2.29 9.72 -10.03
C ASN A 92 -1.20 10.77 -9.90
N ILE A 93 -0.94 11.51 -10.98
CA ILE A 93 -0.27 12.80 -10.88
C ILE A 93 -1.33 13.80 -10.41
N ALA A 94 -1.00 14.67 -9.46
CA ALA A 94 -1.96 15.55 -8.81
C ALA A 94 -2.78 16.40 -9.79
N ASP A 95 -2.17 16.78 -10.90
CA ASP A 95 -2.80 17.61 -11.93
C ASP A 95 -2.90 16.92 -13.29
N GLY A 96 -2.59 15.63 -13.37
CA GLY A 96 -2.41 14.96 -14.66
C GLY A 96 -3.14 13.65 -14.87
N GLY A 97 -3.88 13.15 -13.93
CA GLY A 97 -4.64 11.93 -14.06
C GLY A 97 -3.89 10.66 -13.70
N LEU A 98 -4.49 9.53 -14.02
CA LEU A 98 -4.02 8.20 -13.62
C LEU A 98 -2.72 7.83 -14.29
N ILE A 99 -1.73 7.39 -13.50
CA ILE A 99 -0.45 6.91 -14.02
C ILE A 99 -0.20 5.43 -13.77
N ALA A 100 -0.85 4.84 -12.76
CA ALA A 100 -0.73 3.41 -12.49
C ALA A 100 -1.89 2.93 -11.64
N THR A 101 -2.18 1.64 -11.75
CA THR A 101 -3.12 0.94 -10.86
C THR A 101 -2.47 -0.34 -10.40
N GLY A 102 -2.92 -0.86 -9.27
CA GLY A 102 -2.40 -2.14 -8.81
C GLY A 102 -3.07 -2.63 -7.56
N TYR A 103 -2.57 -3.75 -7.07
CA TYR A 103 -3.00 -4.29 -5.79
C TYR A 103 -1.86 -5.06 -5.12
N THR A 104 -1.97 -5.18 -3.81
CA THR A 104 -1.10 -6.06 -3.03
C THR A 104 -1.97 -6.92 -2.13
N THR A 105 -1.56 -8.17 -1.97
CA THR A 105 -2.16 -9.10 -1.02
C THR A 105 -1.16 -9.38 0.09
N LEU A 106 -1.59 -9.21 1.32
CA LEU A 106 -0.75 -9.42 2.49
C LEU A 106 -1.35 -10.52 3.36
N VAL A 107 -0.46 -11.26 4.02
CA VAL A 107 -0.87 -12.27 5.00
C VAL A 107 -0.29 -11.95 6.36
N ALA A 108 -1.05 -12.26 7.41
CA ALA A 108 -0.57 -12.11 8.78
C ALA A 108 0.39 -13.25 9.11
N MET A 109 1.49 -12.93 9.75
CA MET A 109 2.55 -13.87 10.11
C MET A 109 3.07 -13.61 11.51
N THR A 110 3.52 -14.67 12.17
CA THR A 110 4.25 -14.55 13.43
C THR A 110 5.70 -14.16 13.17
N ARG A 111 6.43 -13.83 14.25
CA ARG A 111 7.87 -13.53 14.16
C ARG A 111 8.68 -14.70 13.61
N GLU A 112 8.21 -15.94 13.83
CA GLU A 112 8.87 -17.15 13.34
C GLU A 112 8.53 -17.44 11.87
N GLY A 113 7.74 -16.58 11.22
CA GLY A 113 7.40 -16.74 9.82
C GLY A 113 6.26 -17.71 9.56
N ARG A 114 5.43 -18.00 10.56
CA ARG A 114 4.27 -18.86 10.42
C ARG A 114 3.02 -18.05 10.15
N GLY A 115 2.08 -18.61 9.41
CA GLY A 115 0.77 -18.00 9.18
C GLY A 115 0.04 -17.74 10.49
N SER A 116 -0.65 -16.61 10.56
CA SER A 116 -1.37 -16.16 11.74
C SER A 116 -2.66 -15.48 11.32
N CYS A 117 -3.59 -15.30 12.25
CA CYS A 117 -4.80 -14.55 12.00
C CYS A 117 -4.53 -13.05 12.16
N ILE A 118 -5.19 -12.24 11.36
CA ILE A 118 -5.19 -10.78 11.57
C ILE A 118 -5.87 -10.54 12.92
N PRO A 119 -5.27 -9.73 13.82
CA PRO A 119 -5.90 -9.42 15.10
C PRO A 119 -7.30 -8.85 14.91
N ASP A 120 -8.22 -9.26 15.77
CA ASP A 120 -9.64 -8.90 15.62
C ASP A 120 -9.87 -7.41 15.57
N TYR A 121 -9.18 -6.63 16.41
CA TYR A 121 -9.36 -5.17 16.42
C TYR A 121 -8.95 -4.54 15.07
N LEU A 122 -7.87 -5.02 14.46
CA LEU A 122 -7.42 -4.53 13.16
C LEU A 122 -8.39 -4.97 12.07
N ARG A 123 -8.82 -6.23 12.11
CA ARG A 123 -9.77 -6.76 11.15
C ARG A 123 -11.07 -5.97 11.16
N GLN A 124 -11.58 -5.64 12.35
CA GLN A 124 -12.80 -4.84 12.49
C GLN A 124 -12.63 -3.44 11.89
N GLN A 125 -11.49 -2.81 12.12
CA GLN A 125 -11.20 -1.49 11.56
C GLN A 125 -11.12 -1.54 10.03
N LEU A 126 -10.46 -2.55 9.48
CA LEU A 126 -10.35 -2.73 8.03
C LEU A 126 -11.73 -3.00 7.40
N GLU A 127 -12.57 -3.79 8.06
CA GLU A 127 -13.92 -4.07 7.58
C GLU A 127 -14.77 -2.81 7.45
N ARG A 128 -14.60 -1.84 8.36
CA ARG A 128 -15.36 -0.59 8.33
C ARG A 128 -15.07 0.24 7.08
N VAL A 129 -13.90 0.11 6.50
CA VAL A 129 -13.48 0.89 5.34
C VAL A 129 -13.41 0.04 4.07
N ARG A 130 -13.77 -1.23 4.15
CA ARG A 130 -13.74 -2.12 3.00
C ARG A 130 -14.73 -1.65 1.93
N VAL A 131 -14.30 -1.69 0.67
CA VAL A 131 -15.11 -1.32 -0.49
C VAL A 131 -14.99 -2.43 -1.55
N ASP A 132 -15.91 -2.43 -2.50
CA ASP A 132 -15.85 -3.37 -3.61
C ASP A 132 -14.75 -2.97 -4.59
N ARG A 133 -14.17 -3.96 -5.24
CA ARG A 133 -13.14 -3.74 -6.26
C ARG A 133 -13.65 -2.97 -7.47
#